data_cf1b6694d587573a8a108dcd98841f72
#
_entry.id   cf1b6694d587573a8a108dcd98841f72
#
_cell.length_a   1.000
_cell.length_b   1.000
_cell.length_c   1.000
_cell.angle_alpha   90.00
_cell.angle_beta   90.00
_cell.angle_gamma   90.00
#
_symmetry.space_group_name_H-M   'P 1'
#
loop_
_entity.id
_entity.type
_entity.pdbx_description
1 polymer ?
#
loop_
_entity_poly.entity_id
_entity_poly.type
_entity_poly.pdbx_seq_one_letter_code
_entity_poly.pdbx_strand_id
1 'polypeptide(L)'
;KEKSSYVVFDLKYESDAVFMGRNDSVSAPYLVPSLGFYDKSGFFADASLSYLTKSEESRIDLFLLTAGYQLNSKKLSGLLSGTKYFFSKDSYSIQSEIEGDLTATLGYDLSLFKISLTASSYFSSNSSTDFFAGIQLDKSIYALDDNLEITPTFNIYGGSQYFYQEYYTYNRLGNRKGKNNAENPSINNSIAIKKVNQFNVLNLEISLPIQFQSNSFLFSFTPHWAFPQSNATITTNETILKEDLKNIFYWSAGISYWLNTKKK
;
A
#
# COMPACT_ATOMS: atom_id res chain seq x y z
N LYS A 1 21.60 -14.85 -18.79
CA LYS A 1 20.65 -14.15 -19.71
C LYS A 1 20.99 -12.68 -19.72
N GLU A 2 21.06 -12.07 -20.91
CA GLU A 2 21.19 -10.61 -21.01
C GLU A 2 19.95 -9.95 -20.40
N LYS A 3 20.17 -8.94 -19.56
CA LYS A 3 19.06 -8.13 -19.02
C LYS A 3 18.43 -7.35 -20.19
N SER A 4 17.13 -7.46 -20.39
CA SER A 4 16.37 -6.68 -21.36
C SER A 4 15.40 -5.77 -20.63
N SER A 5 15.13 -4.59 -21.18
CA SER A 5 14.05 -3.73 -20.72
C SER A 5 12.71 -4.34 -21.13
N TYR A 6 11.67 -4.08 -20.36
CA TYR A 6 10.33 -4.63 -20.62
C TYR A 6 9.24 -3.70 -20.14
N VAL A 7 8.06 -3.88 -20.70
CA VAL A 7 6.80 -3.21 -20.29
C VAL A 7 5.91 -4.24 -19.63
N VAL A 8 5.25 -3.87 -18.55
CA VAL A 8 4.25 -4.70 -17.85
C VAL A 8 2.90 -4.00 -17.93
N PHE A 9 1.88 -4.73 -18.33
CA PHE A 9 0.49 -4.39 -18.12
C PHE A 9 -0.03 -5.27 -17.00
N ASP A 10 -0.62 -4.67 -15.97
CA ASP A 10 -1.18 -5.38 -14.85
C ASP A 10 -2.63 -4.99 -14.63
N LEU A 11 -3.45 -5.95 -14.23
CA LEU A 11 -4.81 -5.74 -13.77
C LEU A 11 -5.01 -6.52 -12.49
N LYS A 12 -5.15 -5.81 -11.37
CA LYS A 12 -5.32 -6.39 -10.05
C LYS A 12 -6.68 -6.02 -9.47
N TYR A 13 -7.30 -6.94 -8.78
CA TYR A 13 -8.44 -6.70 -7.91
C TYR A 13 -7.98 -6.79 -6.45
N GLU A 14 -8.40 -5.82 -5.64
CA GLU A 14 -8.17 -5.76 -4.20
C GLU A 14 -9.52 -5.78 -3.49
N SER A 15 -9.68 -6.69 -2.54
CA SER A 15 -10.96 -6.86 -1.83
C SER A 15 -11.27 -5.73 -0.84
N ASP A 16 -10.25 -5.01 -0.39
CA ASP A 16 -10.37 -3.85 0.50
C ASP A 16 -9.09 -3.00 0.49
N ALA A 17 -9.21 -1.72 0.87
CA ALA A 17 -8.09 -0.79 1.06
C ALA A 17 -7.60 -0.85 2.50
N VAL A 18 -6.52 -1.58 2.74
CA VAL A 18 -5.91 -1.72 4.07
C VAL A 18 -4.54 -1.06 4.10
N PHE A 19 -4.29 -0.20 5.08
CA PHE A 19 -3.00 0.43 5.29
C PHE A 19 -2.59 0.40 6.76
N MET A 20 -1.41 -0.11 7.05
CA MET A 20 -0.87 -0.28 8.42
C MET A 20 -1.86 -0.98 9.37
N GLY A 21 -2.56 -2.00 8.85
CA GLY A 21 -3.56 -2.77 9.59
C GLY A 21 -4.88 -2.05 9.84
N ARG A 22 -5.16 -0.97 9.12
CA ARG A 22 -6.39 -0.18 9.23
C ARG A 22 -7.09 -0.07 7.90
N ASN A 23 -8.41 -0.06 7.93
CA ASN A 23 -9.28 0.24 6.80
C ASN A 23 -10.41 1.19 7.25
N ASP A 24 -11.14 1.74 6.30
CA ASP A 24 -12.38 2.46 6.58
C ASP A 24 -13.44 1.46 7.13
N SER A 25 -14.45 1.97 7.83
CA SER A 25 -15.64 1.21 8.21
C SER A 25 -16.46 0.76 6.99
N VAL A 26 -16.20 1.34 5.85
CA VAL A 26 -16.83 1.04 4.57
C VAL A 26 -15.83 0.26 3.73
N SER A 27 -16.16 -0.98 3.37
CA SER A 27 -15.32 -1.79 2.47
C SER A 27 -15.12 -1.08 1.15
N ALA A 28 -13.88 -1.06 0.68
CA ALA A 28 -13.46 -0.37 -0.52
C ALA A 28 -12.73 -1.34 -1.49
N PRO A 29 -13.48 -2.16 -2.25
CA PRO A 29 -12.90 -3.05 -3.24
C PRO A 29 -12.47 -2.27 -4.48
N TYR A 30 -11.25 -2.51 -4.95
CA TYR A 30 -10.66 -1.81 -6.10
C TYR A 30 -10.31 -2.74 -7.24
N LEU A 31 -10.54 -2.26 -8.47
CA LEU A 31 -9.89 -2.74 -9.68
C LEU A 31 -8.75 -1.80 -10.01
N VAL A 32 -7.54 -2.34 -10.14
CA VAL A 32 -6.30 -1.55 -10.26
C VAL A 32 -5.56 -1.94 -11.54
N PRO A 33 -5.86 -1.32 -12.70
CA PRO A 33 -5.01 -1.41 -13.87
C PRO A 33 -3.71 -0.63 -13.66
N SER A 34 -2.60 -1.16 -14.13
CA SER A 34 -1.31 -0.45 -14.15
C SER A 34 -0.51 -0.71 -15.43
N LEU A 35 0.40 0.22 -15.68
CA LEU A 35 1.37 0.17 -16.77
C LEU A 35 2.74 0.54 -16.22
N GLY A 36 3.70 -0.39 -16.29
CA GLY A 36 5.06 -0.19 -15.84
C GLY A 36 6.09 -0.36 -16.97
N PHE A 37 7.12 0.45 -16.96
CA PHE A 37 8.33 0.30 -17.76
C PHE A 37 9.52 0.03 -16.86
N TYR A 38 10.26 -1.03 -17.15
CA TYR A 38 11.43 -1.47 -16.40
C TYR A 38 12.65 -1.54 -17.31
N ASP A 39 13.61 -0.68 -17.06
CA ASP A 39 14.85 -0.64 -17.84
C ASP A 39 15.88 -1.65 -17.34
N LYS A 40 16.65 -2.21 -18.27
CA LYS A 40 17.75 -3.16 -17.96
C LYS A 40 18.79 -2.61 -16.99
N SER A 41 18.94 -1.29 -16.89
CA SER A 41 19.85 -0.62 -15.94
C SER A 41 19.35 -0.67 -14.50
N GLY A 42 18.06 -0.94 -14.28
CA GLY A 42 17.40 -0.97 -12.98
C GLY A 42 16.44 0.19 -12.75
N PHE A 43 16.41 1.23 -13.59
CA PHE A 43 15.39 2.28 -13.52
C PHE A 43 14.03 1.74 -13.92
N PHE A 44 12.97 2.24 -13.27
CA PHE A 44 11.60 1.93 -13.63
C PHE A 44 10.69 3.12 -13.42
N ALA A 45 9.55 3.09 -14.12
CA ALA A 45 8.43 4.00 -13.91
C ALA A 45 7.12 3.22 -14.06
N ASP A 46 6.16 3.52 -13.22
CA ASP A 46 4.84 2.87 -13.19
C ASP A 46 3.73 3.90 -13.03
N ALA A 47 2.60 3.66 -13.67
CA ALA A 47 1.38 4.42 -13.50
C ALA A 47 0.22 3.46 -13.21
N SER A 48 -0.59 3.74 -12.19
CA SER A 48 -1.74 2.91 -11.83
C SER A 48 -2.96 3.73 -11.46
N LEU A 49 -4.13 3.13 -11.64
CA LEU A 49 -5.43 3.67 -11.25
C LEU A 49 -6.08 2.74 -10.25
N SER A 50 -6.75 3.27 -9.23
CA SER A 50 -7.63 2.49 -8.36
C SER A 50 -9.07 2.88 -8.65
N TYR A 51 -9.82 1.96 -9.26
CA TYR A 51 -11.23 2.13 -9.55
C TYR A 51 -12.05 1.41 -8.47
N LEU A 52 -12.78 2.19 -7.67
CA LEU A 52 -13.68 1.65 -6.66
C LEU A 52 -14.86 0.95 -7.35
N THR A 53 -15.02 -0.35 -7.08
CA THR A 53 -16.05 -1.20 -7.73
C THR A 53 -17.34 -1.34 -6.92
N LYS A 54 -17.46 -0.56 -5.83
CA LYS A 54 -18.62 -0.58 -4.96
C LYS A 54 -19.88 -0.12 -5.70
N SER A 55 -20.98 -0.89 -5.55
CA SER A 55 -22.28 -0.54 -6.14
C SER A 55 -22.73 0.87 -5.70
N GLU A 56 -23.28 1.65 -6.63
CA GLU A 56 -23.80 3.01 -6.46
C GLU A 56 -22.74 4.10 -6.21
N GLU A 57 -21.47 3.76 -5.96
CA GLU A 57 -20.39 4.71 -5.64
C GLU A 57 -19.13 4.48 -6.49
N SER A 58 -19.26 3.78 -7.62
CA SER A 58 -18.12 3.45 -8.47
C SER A 58 -17.47 4.69 -9.08
N ARG A 59 -16.14 4.81 -8.94
CA ARG A 59 -15.35 5.95 -9.42
C ARG A 59 -13.86 5.62 -9.48
N ILE A 60 -13.11 6.44 -10.20
CA ILE A 60 -11.65 6.48 -10.02
C ILE A 60 -11.37 7.17 -8.69
N ASP A 61 -10.76 6.43 -7.76
CA ASP A 61 -10.52 6.87 -6.39
C ASP A 61 -9.08 7.35 -6.16
N LEU A 62 -8.14 6.80 -6.93
CA LEU A 62 -6.73 7.12 -6.81
C LEU A 62 -6.03 6.96 -8.17
N PHE A 63 -5.11 7.87 -8.49
CA PHE A 63 -4.11 7.71 -9.52
C PHE A 63 -2.72 7.82 -8.91
N LEU A 64 -1.81 6.91 -9.26
CA LEU A 64 -0.44 6.85 -8.77
C LEU A 64 0.55 6.99 -9.91
N LEU A 65 1.61 7.73 -9.66
CA LEU A 65 2.81 7.75 -10.50
C LEU A 65 4.01 7.40 -9.62
N THR A 66 4.71 6.34 -9.97
CA THR A 66 5.92 5.87 -9.27
C THR A 66 7.10 5.87 -10.20
N ALA A 67 8.25 6.29 -9.72
CA ALA A 67 9.52 6.10 -10.40
C ALA A 67 10.60 5.69 -9.40
N GLY A 68 11.57 4.91 -9.85
CA GLY A 68 12.59 4.43 -8.95
C GLY A 68 13.73 3.69 -9.62
N TYR A 69 14.55 3.12 -8.76
CA TYR A 69 15.71 2.30 -9.15
C TYR A 69 15.71 1.02 -8.33
N GLN A 70 15.88 -0.12 -9.00
CA GLN A 70 16.02 -1.43 -8.38
C GLN A 70 17.40 -2.03 -8.64
N LEU A 71 17.98 -2.58 -7.61
CA LEU A 71 19.23 -3.32 -7.65
C LEU A 71 18.96 -4.78 -7.27
N ASN A 72 19.37 -5.71 -8.12
CA ASN A 72 19.28 -7.13 -7.84
C ASN A 72 20.62 -7.81 -8.09
N SER A 73 21.17 -8.41 -7.06
CA SER A 73 22.37 -9.25 -7.06
C SER A 73 21.99 -10.65 -6.56
N LYS A 74 22.94 -11.59 -6.51
CA LYS A 74 22.66 -12.97 -6.09
C LYS A 74 22.02 -13.08 -4.69
N LYS A 75 22.48 -12.25 -3.74
CA LYS A 75 22.00 -12.26 -2.35
C LYS A 75 21.43 -10.93 -1.88
N LEU A 76 21.74 -9.85 -2.58
CA LEU A 76 21.34 -8.50 -2.19
C LEU A 76 20.33 -7.96 -3.18
N SER A 77 19.22 -7.44 -2.67
CA SER A 77 18.25 -6.66 -3.43
C SER A 77 18.08 -5.28 -2.81
N GLY A 78 17.88 -4.28 -3.64
CA GLY A 78 17.63 -2.91 -3.21
C GLY A 78 16.57 -2.27 -4.07
N LEU A 79 15.77 -1.39 -3.47
CA LEU A 79 14.77 -0.57 -4.13
C LEU A 79 14.85 0.84 -3.55
N LEU A 80 14.84 1.83 -4.42
CA LEU A 80 14.59 3.22 -4.06
C LEU A 80 13.50 3.76 -4.99
N SER A 81 12.42 4.27 -4.45
CA SER A 81 11.29 4.79 -5.24
C SER A 81 10.69 6.04 -4.63
N GLY A 82 10.08 6.85 -5.48
CA GLY A 82 9.20 7.94 -5.10
C GLY A 82 7.87 7.78 -5.80
N THR A 83 6.78 7.99 -5.07
CA THR A 83 5.41 7.90 -5.57
C THR A 83 4.68 9.21 -5.34
N LYS A 84 3.93 9.67 -6.34
CA LYS A 84 2.95 10.76 -6.23
C LYS A 84 1.55 10.18 -6.23
N TYR A 85 0.73 10.64 -5.30
CA TYR A 85 -0.66 10.21 -5.09
C TYR A 85 -1.61 11.32 -5.54
N PHE A 86 -2.67 10.93 -6.24
CA PHE A 86 -3.75 11.81 -6.66
C PHE A 86 -5.08 11.18 -6.25
N PHE A 87 -5.45 11.39 -5.00
CA PHE A 87 -6.70 10.88 -4.44
C PHE A 87 -7.92 11.68 -4.91
N SER A 88 -9.04 10.99 -5.09
CA SER A 88 -10.33 11.65 -5.21
C SER A 88 -10.74 12.26 -3.87
N LYS A 89 -11.57 13.32 -3.92
CA LYS A 89 -12.02 14.01 -2.69
C LYS A 89 -12.89 13.13 -1.79
N ASP A 90 -13.50 12.09 -2.36
CA ASP A 90 -14.41 11.18 -1.67
C ASP A 90 -13.78 9.82 -1.39
N SER A 91 -12.44 9.72 -1.41
CA SER A 91 -11.73 8.45 -1.22
C SER A 91 -12.03 7.82 0.14
N TYR A 92 -12.22 6.50 0.13
CA TYR A 92 -12.34 5.67 1.34
C TYR A 92 -10.98 5.21 1.89
N SER A 93 -9.89 5.53 1.21
CA SER A 93 -8.55 5.16 1.67
C SER A 93 -8.16 5.95 2.92
N ILE A 94 -7.63 5.26 3.92
CA ILE A 94 -7.03 5.90 5.11
C ILE A 94 -5.83 6.77 4.73
N GLN A 95 -5.23 6.51 3.57
CA GLN A 95 -4.12 7.29 3.01
C GLN A 95 -4.56 8.55 2.24
N SER A 96 -5.86 8.86 2.17
CA SER A 96 -6.41 9.87 1.25
C SER A 96 -5.81 11.28 1.38
N GLU A 97 -5.13 11.57 2.48
CA GLU A 97 -4.46 12.85 2.72
C GLU A 97 -2.95 12.82 2.37
N ILE A 98 -2.42 11.66 1.99
CA ILE A 98 -1.02 11.50 1.56
C ILE A 98 -0.89 11.99 0.12
N GLU A 99 0.10 12.83 -0.16
CA GLU A 99 0.39 13.35 -1.49
C GLU A 99 1.52 12.61 -2.20
N GLY A 100 2.41 11.99 -1.45
CA GLY A 100 3.52 11.23 -2.00
C GLY A 100 4.37 10.57 -0.95
N ASP A 101 5.25 9.68 -1.39
CA ASP A 101 6.24 9.04 -0.54
C ASP A 101 7.62 8.92 -1.21
N LEU A 102 8.61 8.74 -0.35
CA LEU A 102 9.91 8.21 -0.72
C LEU A 102 10.15 6.93 0.08
N THR A 103 10.47 5.84 -0.60
CA THR A 103 10.66 4.53 0.00
C THR A 103 12.00 3.93 -0.42
N ALA A 104 12.72 3.38 0.56
CA ALA A 104 13.93 2.60 0.35
C ALA A 104 13.76 1.22 0.99
N THR A 105 14.11 0.16 0.25
CA THR A 105 14.11 -1.22 0.75
C THR A 105 15.45 -1.88 0.45
N LEU A 106 15.97 -2.62 1.42
CA LEU A 106 17.16 -3.44 1.31
C LEU A 106 16.84 -4.86 1.74
N GLY A 107 17.04 -5.83 0.85
CA GLY A 107 16.80 -7.24 1.11
C GLY A 107 18.07 -8.07 1.03
N TYR A 108 18.21 -9.06 1.90
CA TYR A 108 19.30 -10.02 1.91
C TYR A 108 18.79 -11.46 1.98
N ASP A 109 19.24 -12.29 1.04
CA ASP A 109 18.89 -13.71 0.98
C ASP A 109 19.86 -14.52 1.86
N LEU A 110 19.32 -15.10 2.94
CA LEU A 110 20.02 -15.98 3.86
C LEU A 110 19.94 -17.46 3.43
N SER A 111 19.41 -17.74 2.23
CA SER A 111 19.17 -19.09 1.67
C SER A 111 18.01 -19.83 2.34
N LEU A 112 17.88 -19.80 3.65
CA LEU A 112 16.73 -20.36 4.38
C LEU A 112 15.49 -19.48 4.22
N PHE A 113 15.68 -18.16 4.33
CA PHE A 113 14.67 -17.12 4.13
C PHE A 113 15.35 -15.84 3.67
N LYS A 114 14.59 -14.93 3.11
CA LYS A 114 15.03 -13.57 2.80
C LYS A 114 14.54 -12.63 3.91
N ILE A 115 15.42 -11.73 4.35
CA ILE A 115 15.07 -10.61 5.22
C ILE A 115 15.12 -9.33 4.41
N SER A 116 14.11 -8.48 4.55
CA SER A 116 14.08 -7.16 3.93
C SER A 116 13.76 -6.09 4.98
N LEU A 117 14.46 -4.96 4.88
CA LEU A 117 14.23 -3.76 5.69
C LEU A 117 13.74 -2.66 4.78
N THR A 118 12.66 -2.02 5.17
CA THR A 118 12.06 -0.89 4.45
C THR A 118 12.03 0.35 5.34
N ALA A 119 12.33 1.50 4.77
CA ALA A 119 12.13 2.80 5.39
C ALA A 119 11.39 3.71 4.41
N SER A 120 10.36 4.41 4.88
CA SER A 120 9.54 5.29 4.05
C SER A 120 9.25 6.61 4.75
N SER A 121 9.16 7.67 3.96
CA SER A 121 8.69 8.99 4.38
C SER A 121 7.46 9.34 3.56
N TYR A 122 6.33 9.59 4.22
CA TYR A 122 5.06 9.93 3.57
C TYR A 122 4.74 11.39 3.81
N PHE A 123 4.46 12.11 2.73
CA PHE A 123 4.25 13.57 2.73
C PHE A 123 2.77 13.88 2.55
N SER A 124 2.27 14.79 3.37
CA SER A 124 0.91 15.34 3.29
C SER A 124 0.95 16.86 3.20
N SER A 125 -0.06 17.48 2.59
CA SER A 125 -0.11 18.95 2.45
C SER A 125 -0.30 19.69 3.76
N ASN A 126 -1.00 19.08 4.71
CA ASN A 126 -1.57 19.77 5.87
C ASN A 126 -1.01 19.26 7.21
N SER A 127 -0.10 18.28 7.20
CA SER A 127 0.49 17.73 8.42
C SER A 127 1.99 17.49 8.34
N SER A 128 2.51 17.00 9.45
CA SER A 128 3.89 16.53 9.54
C SER A 128 4.08 15.25 8.72
N THR A 129 5.28 15.08 8.21
CA THR A 129 5.69 13.86 7.50
C THR A 129 5.60 12.64 8.41
N ASP A 130 4.97 11.57 7.94
CA ASP A 130 5.03 10.28 8.59
C ASP A 130 6.28 9.51 8.19
N PHE A 131 6.88 8.83 9.17
CA PHE A 131 8.00 7.93 8.97
C PHE A 131 7.59 6.51 9.31
N PHE A 132 7.86 5.59 8.39
CA PHE A 132 7.60 4.17 8.58
C PHE A 132 8.88 3.37 8.42
N ALA A 133 8.94 2.26 9.16
CA ALA A 133 9.91 1.22 8.94
C ALA A 133 9.22 -0.14 8.92
N GLY A 134 9.74 -1.05 8.11
CA GLY A 134 9.23 -2.41 7.96
C GLY A 134 10.33 -3.44 8.02
N ILE A 135 10.02 -4.58 8.59
CA ILE A 135 10.84 -5.80 8.52
C ILE A 135 9.98 -6.86 7.87
N GLN A 136 10.48 -7.47 6.79
CA GLN A 136 9.84 -8.57 6.10
C GLN A 136 10.72 -9.81 6.17
N LEU A 137 10.09 -10.95 6.44
CA LEU A 137 10.69 -12.28 6.33
C LEU A 137 9.87 -13.07 5.32
N ASP A 138 10.52 -13.58 4.29
CA ASP A 138 9.84 -14.37 3.26
C ASP A 138 10.68 -15.55 2.77
N LYS A 139 10.00 -16.57 2.21
CA LYS A 139 10.63 -17.73 1.59
C LYS A 139 9.86 -18.13 0.35
N SER A 140 10.48 -18.00 -0.82
CA SER A 140 9.91 -18.54 -2.06
C SER A 140 10.08 -20.04 -2.14
N ILE A 141 9.01 -20.73 -2.49
CA ILE A 141 8.90 -22.16 -2.73
C ILE A 141 8.40 -22.32 -4.17
N TYR A 142 9.16 -23.07 -4.97
CA TYR A 142 8.87 -23.27 -6.38
C TYR A 142 8.34 -24.67 -6.65
N ALA A 143 7.39 -24.79 -7.57
CA ALA A 143 6.80 -26.03 -8.03
C ALA A 143 6.43 -25.92 -9.52
N LEU A 144 6.03 -27.03 -10.15
CA LEU A 144 5.60 -27.09 -11.55
C LEU A 144 6.67 -26.54 -12.52
N ASP A 145 7.90 -27.04 -12.40
CA ASP A 145 9.06 -26.57 -13.19
C ASP A 145 9.29 -25.04 -13.07
N ASP A 146 9.22 -24.53 -11.84
CA ASP A 146 9.35 -23.12 -11.47
C ASP A 146 8.24 -22.19 -12.00
N ASN A 147 7.18 -22.74 -12.58
CA ASN A 147 6.03 -21.94 -13.02
C ASN A 147 5.09 -21.54 -11.88
N LEU A 148 5.10 -22.26 -10.76
CA LEU A 148 4.34 -21.92 -9.57
C LEU A 148 5.30 -21.47 -8.47
N GLU A 149 5.10 -20.26 -7.95
CA GLU A 149 5.81 -19.71 -6.79
C GLU A 149 4.82 -19.44 -5.66
N ILE A 150 5.13 -19.94 -4.46
CA ILE A 150 4.39 -19.67 -3.22
C ILE A 150 5.36 -19.06 -2.22
N THR A 151 5.04 -17.88 -1.72
CA THR A 151 5.95 -17.09 -0.87
C THR A 151 5.32 -16.74 0.47
N PRO A 152 5.29 -17.67 1.47
CA PRO A 152 4.89 -17.30 2.82
C PRO A 152 5.70 -16.09 3.31
N THR A 153 5.00 -15.06 3.77
CA THR A 153 5.59 -13.78 4.13
C THR A 153 5.06 -13.31 5.48
N PHE A 154 5.95 -12.81 6.32
CA PHE A 154 5.64 -12.17 7.59
C PHE A 154 6.24 -10.77 7.60
N ASN A 155 5.42 -9.78 7.97
CA ASN A 155 5.79 -8.38 8.02
C ASN A 155 5.55 -7.80 9.42
N ILE A 156 6.44 -6.91 9.84
CA ILE A 156 6.28 -6.02 10.99
C ILE A 156 6.40 -4.59 10.46
N TYR A 157 5.39 -3.77 10.72
CA TYR A 157 5.38 -2.36 10.35
C TYR A 157 5.32 -1.46 11.57
N GLY A 158 6.16 -0.46 11.61
CA GLY A 158 6.15 0.58 12.63
C GLY A 158 6.19 1.96 11.99
N GLY A 159 5.72 2.97 12.73
CA GLY A 159 5.73 4.35 12.23
C GLY A 159 5.00 5.34 13.13
N SER A 160 4.97 6.59 12.70
CA SER A 160 4.13 7.65 13.23
C SER A 160 2.69 7.53 12.71
N GLN A 161 1.76 8.36 13.21
CA GLN A 161 0.33 8.21 12.90
C GLN A 161 -0.34 9.54 12.50
N TYR A 162 0.42 10.49 11.92
CA TYR A 162 -0.15 11.75 11.44
C TYR A 162 -1.19 11.52 10.34
N PHE A 163 -0.94 10.58 9.40
CA PHE A 163 -1.88 10.18 8.35
C PHE A 163 -3.26 9.79 8.91
N TYR A 164 -3.26 9.12 10.06
CA TYR A 164 -4.48 8.64 10.69
C TYR A 164 -5.24 9.77 11.39
N GLN A 165 -4.52 10.73 11.99
CA GLN A 165 -5.12 11.94 12.54
C GLN A 165 -5.80 12.76 11.46
N GLU A 166 -5.15 12.94 10.30
CA GLU A 166 -5.71 13.64 9.16
C GLU A 166 -6.95 12.95 8.61
N TYR A 167 -6.87 11.63 8.39
CA TYR A 167 -8.00 10.83 7.93
C TYR A 167 -9.23 11.02 8.84
N TYR A 168 -9.06 10.96 10.17
CA TYR A 168 -10.15 11.22 11.12
C TYR A 168 -10.69 12.64 11.00
N THR A 169 -9.82 13.63 10.90
CA THR A 169 -10.20 15.03 10.81
C THR A 169 -11.04 15.33 9.57
N TYR A 170 -10.66 14.76 8.43
CA TYR A 170 -11.28 15.08 7.13
C TYR A 170 -12.38 14.12 6.70
N ASN A 171 -12.27 12.84 7.00
CA ASN A 171 -13.16 11.82 6.45
C ASN A 171 -14.20 11.26 7.44
N ARG A 172 -13.85 11.10 8.73
CA ARG A 172 -14.70 10.41 9.71
C ARG A 172 -15.71 11.33 10.42
N LEU A 173 -15.45 12.59 10.55
CA LEU A 173 -16.32 13.53 11.28
C LEU A 173 -17.34 14.26 10.40
N GLY A 174 -17.69 13.70 9.25
CA GLY A 174 -18.65 14.31 8.34
C GLY A 174 -18.10 15.44 7.48
N ASN A 175 -16.80 15.70 7.56
CA ASN A 175 -16.09 16.72 6.75
C ASN A 175 -15.60 16.14 5.41
N ARG A 176 -16.16 15.02 4.91
CA ARG A 176 -15.79 14.48 3.57
C ARG A 176 -15.86 15.60 2.55
N LYS A 177 -14.73 15.86 1.91
CA LYS A 177 -14.60 16.82 0.81
C LYS A 177 -15.59 16.42 -0.28
N GLY A 178 -16.76 17.06 -0.36
CA GLY A 178 -17.75 16.81 -1.42
C GLY A 178 -19.20 16.74 -0.99
N LYS A 179 -19.52 16.38 0.23
CA LYS A 179 -20.89 16.54 0.75
C LYS A 179 -21.06 17.96 1.23
N ASN A 180 -21.58 18.82 0.35
CA ASN A 180 -22.20 20.10 0.72
C ASN A 180 -23.43 19.83 1.60
N ASN A 181 -23.24 19.43 2.84
CA ASN A 181 -24.27 19.55 3.85
C ASN A 181 -24.26 20.99 4.31
N ALA A 182 -24.98 21.84 3.55
CA ALA A 182 -25.21 23.24 3.87
C ALA A 182 -25.98 23.47 5.21
N GLU A 183 -26.26 22.39 5.96
CA GLU A 183 -27.08 22.47 7.18
C GLU A 183 -26.36 22.14 8.48
N ASN A 184 -25.09 21.73 8.44
CA ASN A 184 -24.32 21.64 9.68
C ASN A 184 -23.15 22.64 9.65
N PRO A 185 -23.19 23.67 10.51
CA PRO A 185 -22.04 24.51 10.70
C PRO A 185 -20.87 23.63 11.14
N SER A 186 -19.74 23.82 10.48
CA SER A 186 -18.47 23.19 10.80
C SER A 186 -18.31 23.12 12.32
N ILE A 187 -18.51 21.93 12.88
CA ILE A 187 -18.04 21.63 14.21
C ILE A 187 -16.53 21.68 14.05
N ASN A 188 -15.88 22.75 14.46
CA ASN A 188 -14.45 22.88 14.62
C ASN A 188 -14.00 21.91 15.73
N ASN A 189 -14.19 20.61 15.52
CA ASN A 189 -13.68 19.61 16.41
C ASN A 189 -12.19 19.48 16.13
N SER A 190 -11.38 20.10 16.96
CA SER A 190 -9.95 19.80 16.97
C SER A 190 -9.79 18.34 17.39
N ILE A 191 -9.36 17.50 16.44
CA ILE A 191 -8.98 16.13 16.74
C ILE A 191 -7.50 16.10 17.06
N ALA A 192 -7.16 15.51 18.19
CA ALA A 192 -5.80 15.16 18.52
C ALA A 192 -5.70 13.67 18.79
N ILE A 193 -4.82 13.01 18.06
CA ILE A 193 -4.41 11.65 18.42
C ILE A 193 -3.25 11.76 19.43
N LYS A 194 -3.47 11.19 20.61
CA LYS A 194 -2.43 11.20 21.66
C LYS A 194 -1.20 10.47 21.15
N LYS A 195 -0.03 11.13 21.22
CA LYS A 195 1.27 10.57 20.83
C LYS A 195 1.39 10.22 19.34
N VAL A 196 0.73 10.96 18.48
CA VAL A 196 0.75 10.80 17.01
C VAL A 196 2.17 10.76 16.43
N ASN A 197 3.10 11.50 17.05
CA ASN A 197 4.51 11.60 16.65
C ASN A 197 5.40 10.47 17.17
N GLN A 198 4.88 9.57 18.01
CA GLN A 198 5.67 8.45 18.50
C GLN A 198 5.76 7.35 17.45
N PHE A 199 6.96 6.81 17.31
CA PHE A 199 7.17 5.62 16.50
C PHE A 199 6.70 4.39 17.28
N ASN A 200 5.68 3.72 16.76
CA ASN A 200 5.08 2.54 17.37
C ASN A 200 5.01 1.40 16.35
N VAL A 201 4.94 0.15 16.83
CA VAL A 201 4.54 -0.97 15.99
C VAL A 201 3.07 -0.78 15.63
N LEU A 202 2.76 -0.64 14.35
CA LEU A 202 1.41 -0.37 13.85
C LEU A 202 0.68 -1.63 13.43
N ASN A 203 1.38 -2.55 12.77
CA ASN A 203 0.79 -3.75 12.20
C ASN A 203 1.78 -4.92 12.19
N LEU A 204 1.26 -6.12 12.47
CA LEU A 204 1.87 -7.38 12.09
C LEU A 204 1.03 -7.95 10.96
N GLU A 205 1.66 -8.52 9.93
CA GLU A 205 0.92 -9.06 8.79
C GLU A 205 1.50 -10.37 8.33
N ILE A 206 0.63 -11.33 8.09
CA ILE A 206 0.96 -12.58 7.40
C ILE A 206 0.30 -12.52 6.04
N SER A 207 1.06 -12.87 5.00
CA SER A 207 0.52 -13.02 3.65
C SER A 207 1.07 -14.26 2.97
N LEU A 208 0.33 -14.75 1.97
CA LEU A 208 0.71 -15.92 1.20
C LEU A 208 0.59 -15.62 -0.31
N PRO A 209 1.52 -14.84 -0.91
CA PRO A 209 1.57 -14.68 -2.35
C PRO A 209 1.70 -16.01 -3.08
N ILE A 210 0.80 -16.24 -4.02
CA ILE A 210 0.78 -17.39 -4.93
C ILE A 210 0.83 -16.83 -6.34
N GLN A 211 1.83 -17.22 -7.11
CA GLN A 211 2.05 -16.76 -8.47
C GLN A 211 2.19 -17.93 -9.42
N PHE A 212 1.49 -17.88 -10.53
CA PHE A 212 1.60 -18.86 -11.59
C PHE A 212 1.95 -18.20 -12.92
N GLN A 213 3.10 -18.57 -13.46
CA GLN A 213 3.60 -18.04 -14.73
C GLN A 213 3.21 -18.96 -15.87
N SER A 214 2.65 -18.39 -16.95
CA SER A 214 2.41 -19.09 -18.21
C SER A 214 2.79 -18.19 -19.39
N ASN A 215 3.89 -18.52 -20.06
CA ASN A 215 4.47 -17.69 -21.12
C ASN A 215 4.77 -16.26 -20.64
N SER A 216 4.09 -15.27 -21.23
CA SER A 216 4.19 -13.84 -20.87
C SER A 216 3.15 -13.40 -19.85
N PHE A 217 2.31 -14.31 -19.34
CA PHE A 217 1.31 -14.02 -18.33
C PHE A 217 1.78 -14.47 -16.95
N LEU A 218 1.46 -13.65 -15.94
CA LEU A 218 1.57 -14.00 -14.53
C LEU A 218 0.19 -13.85 -13.89
N PHE A 219 -0.29 -14.91 -13.31
CA PHE A 219 -1.49 -14.93 -12.49
C PHE A 219 -1.07 -14.86 -11.03
N SER A 220 -1.70 -14.02 -10.25
CA SER A 220 -1.38 -13.84 -8.84
C SER A 220 -2.63 -13.91 -7.97
N PHE A 221 -2.46 -14.47 -6.77
CA PHE A 221 -3.44 -14.44 -5.70
C PHE A 221 -2.72 -14.30 -4.37
N THR A 222 -3.11 -13.32 -3.55
CA THR A 222 -2.47 -13.08 -2.26
C THR A 222 -3.51 -12.83 -1.18
N PRO A 223 -3.74 -13.78 -0.27
CA PRO A 223 -4.45 -13.54 0.98
C PRO A 223 -3.54 -12.85 1.99
N HIS A 224 -4.13 -11.95 2.79
CA HIS A 224 -3.48 -11.19 3.84
C HIS A 224 -4.25 -11.28 5.15
N TRP A 225 -3.55 -11.40 6.25
CA TRP A 225 -4.06 -11.30 7.62
C TRP A 225 -3.31 -10.20 8.34
N ALA A 226 -3.94 -9.09 8.56
CA ALA A 226 -3.41 -7.95 9.30
C ALA A 226 -3.85 -8.01 10.77
N PHE A 227 -2.88 -7.80 11.66
CA PHE A 227 -3.05 -7.78 13.11
C PHE A 227 -2.60 -6.41 13.61
N PRO A 228 -3.48 -5.38 13.57
CA PRO A 228 -3.11 -4.03 13.94
C PRO A 228 -2.69 -3.98 15.42
N GLN A 229 -1.68 -3.17 15.67
CA GLN A 229 -1.11 -2.92 16.99
C GLN A 229 -1.39 -1.46 17.37
N SER A 230 -0.99 -1.01 18.55
CA SER A 230 -0.95 0.41 18.95
C SER A 230 -2.24 1.21 18.69
N ASN A 231 -3.28 0.94 19.46
CA ASN A 231 -4.55 1.68 19.42
C ASN A 231 -4.34 3.19 19.51
N ALA A 232 -4.97 3.95 18.62
CA ALA A 232 -5.03 5.39 18.72
C ALA A 232 -6.00 5.82 19.84
N THR A 233 -5.63 6.85 20.59
CA THR A 233 -6.54 7.55 21.49
C THR A 233 -6.92 8.87 20.83
N ILE A 234 -8.18 8.97 20.44
CA ILE A 234 -8.74 10.12 19.71
C ILE A 234 -9.41 11.02 20.72
N THR A 235 -8.93 12.25 20.84
CA THR A 235 -9.53 13.28 21.69
C THR A 235 -10.28 14.28 20.82
N THR A 236 -11.56 14.42 21.05
CA THR A 236 -12.39 15.51 20.51
C THR A 236 -12.69 16.53 21.60
N ASN A 237 -13.30 17.64 21.25
CA ASN A 237 -13.70 18.67 22.24
C ASN A 237 -14.65 18.12 23.32
N GLU A 238 -15.39 17.05 23.03
CA GLU A 238 -16.44 16.50 23.89
C GLU A 238 -16.14 15.12 24.47
N THR A 239 -15.28 14.33 23.79
CA THR A 239 -15.08 12.92 24.15
C THR A 239 -13.64 12.46 23.93
N ILE A 240 -13.26 11.46 24.69
CA ILE A 240 -12.03 10.69 24.50
C ILE A 240 -12.45 9.28 24.06
N LEU A 241 -12.08 8.90 22.84
CA LEU A 241 -12.37 7.59 22.27
C LEU A 241 -11.08 6.81 22.11
N LYS A 242 -11.10 5.55 22.50
CA LYS A 242 -10.03 4.60 22.17
C LYS A 242 -10.44 3.83 20.92
N GLU A 243 -9.52 3.73 19.97
CA GLU A 243 -9.72 2.95 18.75
C GLU A 243 -9.98 1.46 19.10
N ASP A 244 -11.00 0.87 18.49
CA ASP A 244 -11.29 -0.57 18.57
C ASP A 244 -10.61 -1.27 17.38
N LEU A 245 -9.38 -1.72 17.58
CA LEU A 245 -8.61 -2.43 16.56
C LEU A 245 -9.14 -3.86 16.38
N LYS A 246 -9.40 -4.24 15.13
CA LYS A 246 -9.82 -5.58 14.75
C LYS A 246 -8.82 -6.17 13.76
N ASN A 247 -8.62 -7.47 13.85
CA ASN A 247 -7.87 -8.19 12.83
C ASN A 247 -8.63 -8.12 11.50
N ILE A 248 -7.89 -7.91 10.41
CA ILE A 248 -8.46 -7.74 9.09
C ILE A 248 -7.95 -8.85 8.18
N PHE A 249 -8.86 -9.52 7.50
CA PHE A 249 -8.55 -10.39 6.37
C PHE A 249 -8.94 -9.68 5.09
N TYR A 250 -8.01 -9.62 4.15
CA TYR A 250 -8.24 -9.11 2.79
C TYR A 250 -7.42 -9.91 1.79
N TRP A 251 -7.69 -9.75 0.52
CA TRP A 251 -6.98 -10.47 -0.52
C TRP A 251 -6.89 -9.66 -1.81
N SER A 252 -5.93 -10.01 -2.63
CA SER A 252 -5.82 -9.50 -3.99
C SER A 252 -5.66 -10.64 -4.99
N ALA A 253 -6.14 -10.42 -6.22
CA ALA A 253 -5.95 -11.31 -7.35
C ALA A 253 -5.60 -10.49 -8.59
N GLY A 254 -4.71 -10.98 -9.43
CA GLY A 254 -4.26 -10.19 -10.59
C GLY A 254 -3.79 -11.04 -11.75
N ILE A 255 -3.69 -10.38 -12.89
CA ILE A 255 -3.07 -10.88 -14.11
C ILE A 255 -2.14 -9.81 -14.66
N SER A 256 -0.89 -10.19 -14.90
CA SER A 256 0.11 -9.33 -15.51
C SER A 256 0.54 -9.91 -16.85
N TYR A 257 0.82 -9.03 -17.81
CA TYR A 257 1.37 -9.38 -19.11
C TYR A 257 2.60 -8.53 -19.38
N TRP A 258 3.73 -9.17 -19.74
CA TRP A 258 4.93 -8.43 -20.06
C TRP A 258 5.41 -8.60 -21.50
N LEU A 259 5.84 -7.47 -22.04
CA LEU A 259 6.44 -7.34 -23.35
C LEU A 259 7.94 -7.03 -23.20
N ASN A 260 8.79 -7.87 -23.72
CA ASN A 260 10.22 -7.56 -23.83
C ASN A 260 10.44 -6.56 -24.95
N THR A 261 11.13 -5.45 -24.65
CA THR A 261 11.48 -4.42 -25.64
C THR A 261 12.76 -4.78 -26.39
N LYS A 262 12.99 -6.06 -26.74
CA LYS A 262 14.15 -6.42 -27.57
C LYS A 262 14.00 -5.76 -28.94
N LYS A 263 14.91 -4.86 -29.26
CA LYS A 263 15.19 -4.53 -30.68
C LYS A 263 15.66 -5.82 -31.35
N LYS A 264 14.99 -6.17 -32.46
CA LYS A 264 15.53 -7.12 -33.46
C LYS A 264 16.85 -6.63 -34.03
#